data_838c8cac5449e32bc5459e5d236e3611
#
_entry.id   838c8cac5449e32bc5459e5d236e3611
#
_cell.length_a   1.000
_cell.length_b   1.000
_cell.length_c   1.000
_cell.angle_alpha   90.00
_cell.angle_beta   90.00
_cell.angle_gamma   90.00
#
_symmetry.space_group_name_H-M   'P 1'
#
loop_
_entity.id
_entity.type
_entity.pdbx_description
1 polymer ?
#
loop_
_entity_poly.entity_id
_entity_poly.type
_entity_poly.pdbx_seq_one_letter_code
_entity_poly.pdbx_strand_id
1 'polypeptide(L)'
;SKVVDLASHSYLDDMMKAGVKILFYKPGFLHSKLLIIDNSLTVIGSANMDFRSFEHNFEVNAFVYDREFTARMAGVFEDDASRCHALTPGEWFNRPRPRRWAESLMRVFSPLL
;
A
#
# COMPACT_ATOMS: atom_id res chain seq x y z
N SER A 1 10.14 6.30 9.22
CA SER A 1 10.67 7.66 9.41
C SER A 1 9.90 8.64 8.52
N LYS A 2 9.91 9.92 8.85
CA LYS A 2 9.21 10.96 8.07
C LYS A 2 9.66 11.01 6.60
N VAL A 3 10.93 10.75 6.33
CA VAL A 3 11.49 10.73 4.97
C VAL A 3 10.93 9.59 4.15
N VAL A 4 10.84 8.40 4.74
CA VAL A 4 10.24 7.22 4.09
C VAL A 4 8.75 7.44 3.85
N ASP A 5 8.05 8.06 4.79
CA ASP A 5 6.62 8.37 4.64
C ASP A 5 6.38 9.33 3.47
N LEU A 6 7.21 10.37 3.33
CA LEU A 6 7.10 11.30 2.21
C LEU A 6 7.37 10.61 0.87
N ALA A 7 8.38 9.74 0.80
CA ALA A 7 8.69 8.97 -0.40
C ALA A 7 7.53 8.03 -0.77
N SER A 8 6.97 7.34 0.20
CA SER A 8 5.82 6.45 -0.01
C SER A 8 4.60 7.22 -0.53
N HIS A 9 4.30 8.37 0.07
CA HIS A 9 3.16 9.20 -0.33
C HIS A 9 3.30 9.73 -1.77
N SER A 10 4.53 9.92 -2.27
CA SER A 10 4.72 10.39 -3.65
C SER A 10 4.18 9.42 -4.71
N TYR A 11 4.16 8.12 -4.40
CA TYR A 11 3.62 7.10 -5.30
C TYR A 11 2.10 6.99 -5.27
N LEU A 12 1.46 7.50 -4.22
CA LEU A 12 -0.01 7.47 -4.11
C LEU A 12 -0.68 8.31 -5.19
N ASP A 13 -0.04 9.39 -5.65
CA ASP A 13 -0.51 10.19 -6.78
C ASP A 13 -0.77 9.33 -8.02
N ASP A 14 0.23 8.54 -8.40
CA ASP A 14 0.14 7.69 -9.59
C ASP A 14 -0.91 6.60 -9.42
N MET A 15 -0.99 6.00 -8.24
CA MET A 15 -2.00 4.99 -7.91
C MET A 15 -3.42 5.57 -8.00
N MET A 16 -3.65 6.73 -7.40
CA MET A 16 -4.96 7.41 -7.44
C MET A 16 -5.36 7.75 -8.88
N LYS A 17 -4.44 8.26 -9.68
CA LYS A 17 -4.68 8.57 -11.10
C LYS A 17 -4.99 7.30 -11.92
N ALA A 18 -4.42 6.17 -11.53
CA ALA A 18 -4.70 4.87 -12.16
C ALA A 18 -6.03 4.24 -11.71
N GLY A 19 -6.77 4.87 -10.80
CA GLY A 19 -8.06 4.37 -10.31
C GLY A 19 -7.97 3.43 -9.11
N VAL A 20 -6.82 3.34 -8.48
CA VAL A 20 -6.64 2.52 -7.28
C VAL A 20 -7.31 3.19 -6.08
N LYS A 21 -8.13 2.44 -5.35
CA LYS A 21 -8.72 2.89 -4.09
C LYS A 21 -7.72 2.72 -2.96
N ILE A 22 -7.44 3.78 -2.24
CA ILE A 22 -6.48 3.79 -1.13
C ILE A 22 -7.23 3.95 0.18
N LEU A 23 -6.93 3.06 1.12
CA LEU A 23 -7.53 3.03 2.44
C LEU A 23 -6.42 3.14 3.49
N PHE A 24 -6.59 4.07 4.44
CA PHE A 24 -5.69 4.20 5.58
C PHE A 24 -6.28 3.52 6.81
N TYR A 25 -5.59 2.52 7.34
CA TYR A 25 -5.99 1.82 8.54
C TYR A 25 -5.86 2.71 9.78
N LYS A 26 -6.97 2.91 10.50
CA LYS A 26 -7.02 3.85 11.63
C LYS A 26 -6.71 3.26 13.00
N PRO A 27 -7.08 1.99 13.31
CA PRO A 27 -6.95 1.49 14.69
C PRO A 27 -5.51 1.34 15.18
N GLY A 28 -4.52 1.39 14.28
CA GLY A 28 -3.13 1.24 14.65
C GLY A 28 -2.23 0.99 13.43
N PHE A 29 -1.15 0.25 13.64
CA PHE A 29 -0.20 -0.09 12.58
C PHE A 29 -0.51 -1.47 12.01
N LEU A 30 -0.92 -1.51 10.74
CA LEU A 30 -1.15 -2.75 10.01
C LEU A 30 0.13 -3.16 9.29
N HIS A 31 0.77 -4.23 9.75
CA HIS A 31 2.05 -4.70 9.19
C HIS A 31 1.91 -5.90 8.24
N SER A 32 0.75 -6.48 8.13
CA SER A 32 0.51 -7.60 7.21
C SER A 32 0.69 -7.19 5.75
N LYS A 33 1.27 -8.10 4.96
CA LYS A 33 1.43 -7.95 3.51
C LYS A 33 0.63 -9.06 2.86
N LEU A 34 -0.55 -8.72 2.41
CA LEU A 34 -1.53 -9.62 1.86
C LEU A 34 -1.96 -9.13 0.48
N LEU A 35 -1.90 -10.00 -0.50
CA LEU A 35 -2.40 -9.73 -1.85
C LEU A 35 -3.42 -10.82 -2.21
N ILE A 36 -4.60 -10.42 -2.65
CA ILE A 36 -5.67 -11.31 -3.06
C ILE A 36 -5.96 -11.07 -4.54
N ILE A 37 -5.92 -12.13 -5.32
CA ILE A 37 -6.10 -12.06 -6.77
C ILE A 37 -7.25 -13.00 -7.18
N ASP A 38 -8.26 -12.43 -7.83
CA ASP A 38 -9.37 -13.14 -8.48
C ASP A 38 -10.07 -14.18 -7.59
N ASN A 39 -10.15 -13.95 -6.30
CA ASN A 39 -10.76 -14.87 -5.33
C ASN A 39 -10.20 -16.31 -5.35
N SER A 40 -9.01 -16.50 -5.93
CA SER A 40 -8.41 -17.82 -6.09
C SER A 40 -6.99 -17.95 -5.60
N LEU A 41 -6.28 -16.83 -5.47
CA LEU A 41 -4.89 -16.78 -5.05
C LEU A 41 -4.71 -15.77 -3.91
N THR A 42 -4.04 -16.21 -2.87
CA THR A 42 -3.57 -15.33 -1.79
C THR A 42 -2.06 -15.34 -1.75
N VAL A 43 -1.45 -14.18 -1.72
CA VAL A 43 -0.01 -14.02 -1.49
C VAL A 43 0.19 -13.39 -0.13
N ILE A 44 0.93 -14.07 0.72
CA ILE A 44 1.26 -13.61 2.09
C ILE A 44 2.77 -13.64 2.25
N GLY A 45 3.35 -12.57 2.76
CA GLY A 45 4.77 -12.57 2.95
C GLY A 45 5.34 -11.30 3.57
N SER A 46 6.60 -11.08 3.32
CA SER A 46 7.37 -9.96 3.85
C SER A 46 7.44 -8.75 2.90
N ALA A 47 7.16 -8.95 1.61
CA ALA A 47 7.29 -7.89 0.61
C ALA A 47 6.21 -6.82 0.74
N ASN A 48 6.64 -5.57 0.85
CA ASN A 48 5.76 -4.41 0.73
C ASN A 48 5.62 -3.98 -0.74
N MET A 49 4.60 -3.17 -1.01
CA MET A 49 4.41 -2.54 -2.31
C MET A 49 5.32 -1.30 -2.40
N ASP A 50 6.64 -1.52 -2.36
CA ASP A 50 7.64 -0.46 -2.43
C ASP A 50 8.87 -0.89 -3.23
N PHE A 51 9.69 0.08 -3.60
CA PHE A 51 10.88 -0.15 -4.41
C PHE A 51 11.90 -1.05 -3.71
N ARG A 52 12.10 -0.89 -2.41
CA ARG A 52 13.08 -1.67 -1.66
C ARG A 52 12.73 -3.16 -1.63
N SER A 53 11.45 -3.47 -1.43
CA SER A 53 10.98 -4.86 -1.43
C SER A 53 11.12 -5.51 -2.80
N PHE A 54 10.88 -4.76 -3.88
CA PHE A 54 10.96 -5.32 -5.24
C PHE A 54 12.39 -5.40 -5.79
N GLU A 55 13.27 -4.49 -5.43
CA GLU A 55 14.58 -4.34 -6.07
C GLU A 55 15.77 -4.64 -5.16
N HIS A 56 15.67 -4.38 -3.87
CA HIS A 56 16.83 -4.39 -2.98
C HIS A 56 16.75 -5.37 -1.80
N ASN A 57 15.57 -5.69 -1.31
CA ASN A 57 15.44 -6.55 -0.14
C ASN A 57 15.29 -8.01 -0.53
N PHE A 58 15.82 -8.90 0.32
CA PHE A 58 15.46 -10.32 0.29
C PHE A 58 14.07 -10.47 0.92
N GLU A 59 13.14 -11.05 0.17
CA GLU A 59 11.76 -11.20 0.58
C GLU A 59 11.31 -12.65 0.46
N VAL A 60 10.43 -13.08 1.36
CA VAL A 60 9.80 -14.40 1.31
C VAL A 60 8.30 -14.23 1.22
N ASN A 61 7.70 -14.83 0.19
CA ASN A 61 6.26 -14.80 -0.02
C ASN A 61 5.73 -16.21 -0.25
N ALA A 62 4.59 -16.51 0.37
CA ALA A 62 3.85 -17.74 0.13
C ALA A 62 2.70 -17.47 -0.84
N PHE A 63 2.61 -18.27 -1.90
CA PHE A 63 1.51 -18.23 -2.86
C PHE A 63 0.55 -19.37 -2.55
N VAL A 64 -0.66 -19.05 -2.11
CA VAL A 64 -1.67 -20.03 -1.72
C VAL A 64 -2.77 -20.07 -2.78
N TYR A 65 -2.77 -21.08 -3.61
CA TYR A 65 -3.76 -21.32 -4.66
C TYR A 65 -4.94 -22.11 -4.09
N ASP A 66 -5.78 -21.46 -3.31
CA ASP A 66 -6.92 -22.08 -2.66
C ASP A 66 -8.07 -21.08 -2.54
N ARG A 67 -9.23 -21.44 -3.10
CA ARG A 67 -10.39 -20.53 -3.14
C ARG A 67 -11.02 -20.34 -1.77
N GLU A 68 -11.12 -21.39 -0.97
CA GLU A 68 -11.70 -21.32 0.37
C GLU A 68 -10.83 -20.46 1.30
N PHE A 69 -9.53 -20.72 1.30
CA PHE A 69 -8.59 -19.90 2.05
C PHE A 69 -8.60 -18.44 1.59
N THR A 70 -8.61 -18.21 0.28
CA THR A 70 -8.66 -16.85 -0.29
C THR A 70 -9.95 -16.14 0.08
N ALA A 71 -11.09 -16.82 0.09
CA ALA A 71 -12.36 -16.24 0.54
C ALA A 71 -12.31 -15.82 2.01
N ARG A 72 -11.66 -16.61 2.87
CA ARG A 72 -11.46 -16.24 4.29
C ARG A 72 -10.54 -15.02 4.41
N MET A 73 -9.48 -14.94 3.64
CA MET A 73 -8.58 -13.80 3.64
C MET A 73 -9.24 -12.53 3.07
N ALA A 74 -10.10 -12.68 2.09
CA ALA A 74 -10.92 -11.57 1.59
C ALA A 74 -11.84 -11.02 2.68
N GLY A 75 -12.43 -11.90 3.49
CA GLY A 75 -13.23 -11.49 4.66
C GLY A 75 -12.41 -10.73 5.69
N VAL A 76 -11.20 -11.16 5.97
CA VAL A 76 -10.27 -10.44 6.86
C VAL A 76 -9.92 -9.06 6.28
N PHE A 77 -9.65 -8.99 5.00
CA PHE A 77 -9.37 -7.72 4.32
C PHE A 77 -10.56 -6.76 4.39
N GLU A 78 -11.76 -7.25 4.14
CA GLU A 78 -12.98 -6.43 4.22
C GLU A 78 -13.25 -5.92 5.64
N ASP A 79 -13.01 -6.76 6.65
CA ASP A 79 -13.11 -6.36 8.04
C ASP A 79 -12.12 -5.25 8.39
N ASP A 80 -10.88 -5.39 7.98
CA ASP A 80 -9.87 -4.35 8.16
C ASP A 80 -10.23 -3.08 7.37
N ALA A 81 -10.71 -3.22 6.14
CA ALA A 81 -11.13 -2.10 5.30
C ALA A 81 -12.29 -1.30 5.93
N SER A 82 -13.18 -1.96 6.67
CA SER A 82 -14.28 -1.30 7.37
C SER A 82 -13.81 -0.32 8.46
N ARG A 83 -12.58 -0.49 8.93
CA ARG A 83 -11.95 0.38 9.93
C ARG A 83 -11.00 1.40 9.33
N CYS A 84 -10.94 1.48 8.01
CA CYS A 84 -10.08 2.40 7.28
C CYS A 84 -10.79 3.71 6.96
N HIS A 85 -9.97 4.74 6.73
CA HIS A 85 -10.41 5.97 6.08
C HIS A 85 -10.12 5.86 4.58
N ALA A 86 -11.14 5.96 3.75
CA ALA A 86 -10.98 6.00 2.30
C ALA A 86 -10.43 7.36 1.87
N LEU A 87 -9.28 7.34 1.22
CA LEU A 87 -8.69 8.55 0.66
C LEU A 87 -9.45 8.95 -0.61
N THR A 88 -10.02 10.17 -0.61
CA THR A 88 -10.68 10.71 -1.80
C THR A 88 -9.67 11.45 -2.68
N PRO A 89 -9.87 11.47 -4.02
CA PRO A 89 -9.03 12.26 -4.90
C PRO A 89 -8.99 13.74 -4.52
N GLY A 90 -10.12 14.32 -4.08
CA GLY A 90 -10.20 15.71 -3.64
C GLY A 90 -9.31 16.01 -2.45
N GLU A 91 -9.34 15.17 -1.40
CA GLU A 91 -8.47 15.30 -0.23
C GLU A 91 -6.99 15.22 -0.62
N TRP A 92 -6.66 14.28 -1.48
CA TRP A 92 -5.28 14.01 -1.87
C TRP A 92 -4.70 15.12 -2.76
N PHE A 93 -5.39 15.48 -3.83
CA PHE A 93 -4.91 16.48 -4.80
C PHE A 93 -4.98 17.92 -4.30
N ASN A 94 -5.78 18.20 -3.27
CA ASN A 94 -5.89 19.52 -2.65
C ASN A 94 -4.98 19.71 -1.43
N ARG A 95 -4.09 18.75 -1.13
CA ARG A 95 -3.13 18.89 -0.03
C ARG A 95 -2.15 20.03 -0.28
N PRO A 96 -1.56 20.65 0.77
CA PRO A 96 -0.69 21.83 0.65
C PRO A 96 0.48 21.62 -0.33
N ARG A 97 0.75 22.62 -1.17
CA ARG A 97 1.85 22.59 -2.15
C ARG A 97 3.22 22.27 -1.57
N PRO A 98 3.65 22.85 -0.43
CA PRO A 98 4.96 22.52 0.16
C PRO A 98 5.12 21.03 0.44
N ARG A 99 4.06 20.38 0.93
CA ARG A 99 4.06 18.93 1.18
C ARG A 99 4.18 18.15 -0.13
N ARG A 100 3.43 18.54 -1.16
CA ARG A 100 3.49 17.88 -2.48
C ARG A 100 4.89 17.95 -3.09
N TRP A 101 5.56 19.09 -2.97
CA TRP A 101 6.92 19.25 -3.47
C TRP A 101 7.93 18.41 -2.68
N ALA A 102 7.80 18.34 -1.35
CA ALA A 102 8.63 17.49 -0.51
C ALA A 102 8.46 16.00 -0.88
N GLU A 103 7.25 15.56 -1.14
CA GLU A 103 6.96 14.19 -1.58
C GLU A 103 7.60 13.89 -2.94
N SER A 104 7.48 14.79 -3.89
CA SER A 104 8.09 14.65 -5.22
C SER A 104 9.61 14.61 -5.15
N LEU A 105 10.22 15.45 -4.32
CA LEU A 105 11.66 15.44 -4.12
C LEU A 105 12.12 14.14 -3.47
N MET A 106 11.43 13.66 -2.45
CA MET A 106 11.76 12.40 -1.77
C MET A 106 11.61 11.20 -2.70
N ARG A 107 10.71 11.25 -3.67
CA ARG A 107 10.57 10.21 -4.69
C ARG A 107 11.84 10.03 -5.52
N VAL A 108 12.54 11.10 -5.85
CA VAL A 108 13.83 11.05 -6.56
C VAL A 108 14.87 10.25 -5.77
N PHE A 109 14.84 10.34 -4.44
CA PHE A 109 15.75 9.61 -3.56
C PHE A 109 15.20 8.27 -3.07
N SER A 110 13.98 7.89 -3.45
CA SER A 110 13.32 6.66 -3.02
C SER A 110 14.17 5.39 -3.20
N PRO A 111 14.93 5.21 -4.28
CA PRO A 111 15.80 4.05 -4.46
C PRO A 111 16.89 3.90 -3.37
N LEU A 112 17.20 4.96 -2.64
CA LEU A 112 18.21 4.98 -1.57
C LEU A 112 17.61 4.71 -0.19
N LEU A 113 16.30 4.77 -0.10
CA LEU A 113 15.54 4.60 1.15
C LEU A 113 15.05 3.16 1.30
#